data_5bf3cafb5908f127f7e2a6e8fe035c26
#
_entry.id   5bf3cafb5908f127f7e2a6e8fe035c26
#
_cell.length_a   1.000
_cell.length_b   1.000
_cell.length_c   1.000
_cell.angle_alpha   90.00
_cell.angle_beta   90.00
_cell.angle_gamma   90.00
#
_symmetry.space_group_name_H-M   'P 1'
#
loop_
_entity.id
_entity.type
_entity.pdbx_description
1 polymer ?
#
loop_
_entity_poly.entity_id
_entity_poly.type
_entity_poly.pdbx_seq_one_letter_code
_entity_poly.pdbx_strand_id
1 'polypeptide(L)'
;QSRGAGMETLLGELDECIPDHRGPEQAAEERVLAECVSVFLRGQTADNRYIFLRRYWYGEDIAAIAKRLDCGESRVKSALFRTRKALRAFLEKEGIVV
;
A
#
# COMPACT_ATOMS: atom_id res chain seq x y z
N GLN A 1 17.60 3.23 -0.15
CA GLN A 1 16.77 3.13 0.74
C GLN A 1 15.45 2.62 0.44
N SER A 2 14.86 2.20 1.40
CA SER A 2 13.69 1.43 1.20
C SER A 2 12.48 2.21 0.82
N ARG A 3 12.50 3.51 0.91
CA ARG A 3 11.32 4.26 0.58
C ARG A 3 10.90 4.12 -0.85
N GLY A 4 11.84 4.26 -1.78
CA GLY A 4 11.52 4.11 -3.18
C GLY A 4 11.08 2.72 -3.50
N ALA A 5 11.76 1.74 -2.92
CA ALA A 5 11.42 0.36 -3.17
C ALA A 5 10.05 0.03 -2.63
N GLY A 6 9.70 0.60 -1.48
CA GLY A 6 8.39 0.36 -0.91
C GLY A 6 7.28 0.91 -1.77
N MET A 7 7.48 2.11 -2.31
CA MET A 7 6.47 2.70 -3.16
C MET A 7 6.32 1.91 -4.45
N GLU A 8 7.41 1.43 -5.01
CA GLU A 8 7.35 0.62 -6.20
C GLU A 8 6.60 -0.68 -5.95
N THR A 9 6.83 -1.28 -4.79
CA THR A 9 6.12 -2.49 -4.44
C THR A 9 4.62 -2.22 -4.33
N LEU A 10 4.27 -1.12 -3.69
CA LEU A 10 2.88 -0.76 -3.53
C LEU A 10 2.22 -0.56 -4.89
N LEU A 11 2.87 0.17 -5.78
CA LEU A 11 2.30 0.41 -7.10
C LEU A 11 2.11 -0.88 -7.86
N GLY A 12 3.09 -1.78 -7.77
CA GLY A 12 2.97 -3.06 -8.44
C GLY A 12 1.82 -3.89 -7.90
N GLU A 13 1.62 -3.85 -6.60
CA GLU A 13 0.53 -4.62 -6.02
C GLU A 13 -0.83 -3.99 -6.27
N LEU A 14 -0.87 -2.67 -6.37
CA LEU A 14 -2.10 -2.01 -6.77
C LEU A 14 -2.49 -2.39 -8.19
N ASP A 15 -1.51 -2.58 -9.05
CA ASP A 15 -1.78 -2.99 -10.41
C ASP A 15 -2.50 -4.33 -10.48
N GLU A 16 -2.26 -5.19 -9.51
CA GLU A 16 -2.96 -6.45 -9.48
C GLU A 16 -4.45 -6.27 -9.29
N CYS A 17 -4.81 -5.18 -8.64
CA CYS A 17 -6.22 -4.87 -8.44
C CYS A 17 -6.80 -4.08 -9.61
N ILE A 18 -5.95 -3.53 -10.44
CA ILE A 18 -6.37 -2.68 -11.55
C ILE A 18 -5.79 -3.20 -12.83
N PRO A 19 -6.57 -3.92 -13.61
CA PRO A 19 -6.02 -4.52 -14.82
C PRO A 19 -5.51 -3.52 -15.84
N ASP A 20 -6.10 -2.36 -15.88
CA ASP A 20 -5.72 -1.38 -16.83
C ASP A 20 -4.64 -0.51 -16.37
N HIS A 21 -3.47 -0.96 -16.29
CA HIS A 21 -2.36 -0.21 -15.79
C HIS A 21 -1.86 0.77 -16.84
N ARG A 22 -1.51 1.97 -16.42
CA ARG A 22 -1.00 2.89 -17.22
C ARG A 22 0.35 3.12 -17.06
N GLY A 23 1.07 3.54 -17.47
CA GLY A 23 2.36 3.51 -17.45
C GLY A 23 3.15 4.73 -17.13
N PRO A 24 3.73 5.41 -18.06
CA PRO A 24 4.87 6.29 -17.72
C PRO A 24 4.55 7.49 -16.88
N GLU A 25 3.33 7.91 -16.88
CA GLU A 25 3.01 9.11 -16.10
C GLU A 25 3.07 8.89 -14.62
N GLN A 26 3.11 7.64 -14.20
CA GLN A 26 3.11 7.36 -12.79
C GLN A 26 4.30 7.90 -12.06
N ALA A 27 5.44 7.92 -12.72
CA ALA A 27 6.63 8.43 -12.07
C ALA A 27 6.46 9.86 -11.64
N ALA A 28 5.79 10.65 -12.46
CA ALA A 28 5.61 12.05 -12.17
C ALA A 28 4.63 12.26 -11.02
N GLU A 29 3.79 11.28 -10.76
CA GLU A 29 2.77 11.43 -9.76
C GLU A 29 3.08 10.77 -8.44
N GLU A 30 4.26 10.21 -8.31
CA GLU A 30 4.57 9.47 -7.08
C GLU A 30 4.52 10.34 -5.84
N ARG A 31 4.89 11.60 -5.96
CA ARG A 31 4.85 12.47 -4.80
C ARG A 31 3.42 12.72 -4.36
N VAL A 32 2.54 12.98 -5.30
CA VAL A 32 1.14 13.18 -4.97
C VAL A 32 0.55 11.91 -4.39
N LEU A 33 0.90 10.78 -4.97
CA LEU A 33 0.44 9.50 -4.47
C LEU A 33 0.89 9.29 -3.02
N ALA A 34 2.15 9.59 -2.72
CA ALA A 34 2.64 9.40 -1.37
C ALA A 34 1.88 10.27 -0.37
N GLU A 35 1.54 11.49 -0.76
CA GLU A 35 0.77 12.36 0.12
C GLU A 35 -0.62 11.81 0.35
N CYS A 36 -1.25 11.31 -0.71
CA CYS A 36 -2.58 10.75 -0.57
C CYS A 36 -2.56 9.51 0.29
N VAL A 37 -1.54 8.69 0.16
CA VAL A 37 -1.41 7.49 1.00
C VAL A 37 -1.27 7.90 2.46
N SER A 38 -0.52 8.95 2.75
CA SER A 38 -0.38 9.41 4.12
C SER A 38 -1.71 9.83 4.70
N VAL A 39 -2.48 10.58 3.92
CA VAL A 39 -3.80 11.01 4.39
C VAL A 39 -4.71 9.81 4.61
N PHE A 40 -4.69 8.88 3.66
CA PHE A 40 -5.50 7.68 3.77
C PHE A 40 -5.16 6.91 5.05
N LEU A 41 -3.88 6.76 5.33
CA LEU A 41 -3.46 5.95 6.48
C LEU A 41 -3.89 6.56 7.80
N ARG A 42 -4.04 7.87 7.85
CA ARG A 42 -4.50 8.49 9.09
C ARG A 42 -5.89 8.02 9.48
N GLY A 43 -6.68 7.61 8.51
CA GLY A 43 -8.02 7.13 8.79
C GLY A 43 -8.11 5.64 9.04
N GLN A 44 -6.99 4.92 8.99
CA GLN A 44 -7.00 3.49 9.18
C GLN A 44 -6.79 3.14 10.64
N THR A 45 -7.15 1.90 10.99
CA THR A 45 -6.86 1.44 12.34
C THR A 45 -5.35 1.36 12.55
N ALA A 46 -4.94 1.34 13.80
CA ALA A 46 -3.53 1.26 14.12
C ALA A 46 -2.91 0.00 13.54
N ASP A 47 -3.61 -1.11 13.61
CA ASP A 47 -3.09 -2.37 13.08
C ASP A 47 -2.91 -2.31 11.57
N ASN A 48 -3.90 -1.80 10.86
CA ASN A 48 -3.80 -1.71 9.41
C ASN A 48 -2.68 -0.78 9.00
N ARG A 49 -2.55 0.34 9.70
CA ARG A 49 -1.48 1.29 9.41
C ARG A 49 -0.14 0.67 9.67
N TYR A 50 0.00 -0.06 10.77
CA TYR A 50 1.26 -0.69 11.10
C TYR A 50 1.66 -1.71 10.03
N ILE A 51 0.73 -2.58 9.66
CA ILE A 51 1.00 -3.61 8.65
C ILE A 51 1.39 -2.98 7.32
N PHE A 52 0.65 -1.97 6.92
CA PHE A 52 0.89 -1.30 5.66
C PHE A 52 2.28 -0.66 5.65
N LEU A 53 2.62 0.06 6.70
CA LEU A 53 3.91 0.74 6.77
C LEU A 53 5.06 -0.25 6.82
N ARG A 54 4.92 -1.34 7.58
CA ARG A 54 6.00 -2.31 7.62
C ARG A 54 6.23 -2.94 6.26
N ARG A 55 5.16 -3.19 5.54
CA ARG A 55 5.26 -3.83 4.24
C ARG A 55 5.84 -2.89 3.19
N TYR A 56 5.32 -1.68 3.11
CA TYR A 56 5.65 -0.80 1.98
C TYR A 56 6.65 0.28 2.31
N TRP A 57 6.78 0.64 3.55
CA TRP A 57 7.76 1.66 3.92
C TRP A 57 9.07 1.03 4.34
N TYR A 58 8.99 -0.03 5.14
CA TYR A 58 10.17 -0.68 5.66
C TYR A 58 10.62 -1.87 4.84
N GLY A 59 9.79 -2.33 3.91
CA GLY A 59 10.17 -3.42 3.03
C GLY A 59 10.21 -4.80 3.67
N GLU A 60 9.47 -4.99 4.75
CA GLU A 60 9.47 -6.28 5.42
C GLU A 60 8.57 -7.26 4.68
N ASP A 61 8.92 -8.54 4.74
CA ASP A 61 8.06 -9.52 4.10
C ASP A 61 6.93 -9.91 5.03
N ILE A 62 5.97 -10.62 4.47
CA ILE A 62 4.74 -10.93 5.19
C ILE A 62 5.01 -11.81 6.39
N ALA A 63 5.96 -12.73 6.25
CA ALA A 63 6.29 -13.61 7.38
C ALA A 63 6.83 -12.83 8.55
N ALA A 64 7.66 -11.84 8.30
CA ALA A 64 8.23 -11.04 9.37
C ALA A 64 7.15 -10.23 10.08
N ILE A 65 6.24 -9.66 9.31
CA ILE A 65 5.15 -8.88 9.88
C ILE A 65 4.25 -9.76 10.75
N ALA A 66 3.93 -10.96 10.24
CA ALA A 66 3.09 -11.88 10.99
C ALA A 66 3.72 -12.26 12.31
N LYS A 67 5.04 -12.47 12.28
CA LYS A 67 5.75 -12.83 13.48
C LYS A 67 5.70 -11.71 14.53
N ARG A 68 5.86 -10.47 14.07
CA ARG A 68 5.82 -9.33 14.99
C ARG A 68 4.46 -9.20 15.65
N LEU A 69 3.40 -9.52 14.91
CA LEU A 69 2.05 -9.38 15.42
C LEU A 69 1.53 -10.66 16.06
N ASP A 70 2.36 -11.70 16.06
CA ASP A 70 1.96 -12.97 16.62
C ASP A 70 0.67 -13.49 15.99
N CYS A 71 0.64 -13.47 14.68
CA CYS A 71 -0.53 -13.96 13.95
C CYS A 71 -0.06 -14.72 12.72
N GLY A 72 -1.00 -15.24 11.97
CA GLY A 72 -0.67 -16.00 10.77
C GLY A 72 -0.45 -15.09 9.58
N GLU A 73 0.25 -15.62 8.59
CA GLU A 73 0.51 -14.86 7.37
C GLU A 73 -0.77 -14.56 6.61
N SER A 74 -1.74 -15.47 6.67
CA SER A 74 -3.03 -15.23 6.01
C SER A 74 -3.68 -13.96 6.51
N ARG A 75 -3.60 -13.72 7.79
CA ARG A 75 -4.20 -12.54 8.37
C ARG A 75 -3.52 -11.27 7.85
N VAL A 76 -2.19 -11.31 7.74
CA VAL A 76 -1.46 -10.17 7.22
C VAL A 76 -1.82 -9.94 5.76
N LYS A 77 -1.86 -11.02 4.97
CA LYS A 77 -2.21 -10.89 3.56
C LYS A 77 -3.61 -10.34 3.37
N SER A 78 -4.55 -10.81 4.16
CA SER A 78 -5.92 -10.33 4.06
C SER A 78 -6.02 -8.85 4.43
N ALA A 79 -5.31 -8.46 5.48
CA ALA A 79 -5.32 -7.07 5.89
C ALA A 79 -4.74 -6.18 4.80
N LEU A 80 -3.64 -6.61 4.20
CA LEU A 80 -3.03 -5.84 3.13
C LEU A 80 -3.94 -5.74 1.93
N PHE A 81 -4.58 -6.84 1.57
CA PHE A 81 -5.47 -6.84 0.42
C PHE A 81 -6.62 -5.87 0.63
N ARG A 82 -7.26 -5.93 1.80
CA ARG A 82 -8.37 -5.03 2.09
C ARG A 82 -7.92 -3.58 2.14
N THR A 83 -6.76 -3.33 2.71
CA THR A 83 -6.25 -1.98 2.80
C THR A 83 -5.92 -1.42 1.43
N ARG A 84 -5.34 -2.26 0.56
CA ARG A 84 -5.05 -1.81 -0.80
C ARG A 84 -6.32 -1.50 -1.57
N LYS A 85 -7.35 -2.33 -1.40
CA LYS A 85 -8.61 -2.07 -2.08
C LYS A 85 -9.24 -0.76 -1.61
N ALA A 86 -9.18 -0.53 -0.30
CA ALA A 86 -9.71 0.72 0.24
C ALA A 86 -8.88 1.91 -0.25
N LEU A 87 -7.58 1.74 -0.32
CA LEU A 87 -6.72 2.81 -0.81
C LEU A 87 -7.03 3.13 -2.27
N ARG A 88 -7.22 2.10 -3.07
CA ARG A 88 -7.55 2.34 -4.47
C ARG A 88 -8.83 3.12 -4.60
N ALA A 89 -9.86 2.75 -3.82
CA ALA A 89 -11.11 3.47 -3.86
C ALA A 89 -10.93 4.92 -3.42
N PHE A 90 -10.11 5.13 -2.41
CA PHE A 90 -9.80 6.47 -1.93
C PHE A 90 -9.13 7.30 -3.02
N LEU A 91 -8.16 6.69 -3.72
CA LEU A 91 -7.45 7.41 -4.76
C LEU A 91 -8.37 7.75 -5.92
N GLU A 92 -9.25 6.84 -6.28
CA GLU A 92 -10.19 7.12 -7.35
C GLU A 92 -11.10 8.29 -6.99
N LYS A 93 -11.51 8.34 -5.74
CA LYS A 93 -12.34 9.41 -5.27
C LYS A 93 -11.61 10.75 -5.31
N GLU A 94 -10.30 10.72 -5.10
CA GLU A 94 -9.50 11.93 -5.15
C GLU A 94 -9.08 12.30 -6.56
N GLY A 95 -9.48 11.49 -7.54
CA GLY A 95 -9.12 11.78 -8.91
C GLY A 95 -7.74 11.34 -9.31
N ILE A 96 -7.11 10.49 -8.51
CA ILE A 96 -5.78 9.99 -8.81
C ILE A 96 -5.91 8.70 -9.62
N VAL A 97 -5.23 8.66 -10.75
CA VAL A 97 -5.24 7.48 -11.58
C VAL A 97 -4.02 6.65 -11.25
N VAL A 98 -4.20 5.41 -10.89
CA VAL A 98 -3.09 4.51 -10.59
C VAL A 98 -3.15 3.27 -11.44
#